data_15f1b34156dd7c16e9c7672a17d0e214
#
_entry.id   15f1b34156dd7c16e9c7672a17d0e214
#
_cell.length_a   1.000
_cell.length_b   1.000
_cell.length_c   1.000
_cell.angle_alpha   90.00
_cell.angle_beta   90.00
_cell.angle_gamma   90.00
#
_symmetry.space_group_name_H-M   'P 1'
#
loop_
_entity.id
_entity.type
_entity.pdbx_description
1 polymer ?
#
loop_
_entity_poly.entity_id
_entity_poly.type
_entity_poly.pdbx_seq_one_letter_code
_entity_poly.pdbx_strand_id
1 'polypeptide(L)'
;AQSGTKMALCSVSIGIIDGIVPPMRAFREAGGLVALGSDQAAGNNCNNIFNEMKLTALFNKIKARDPEAMPSWEVLRMATIEGAQAIGLGDEIGSLEAGKEADIILVDLNAPNLMPVLDAPIRTIVPNLVYAASGHEVKTVLVAGQILMRDRQMLTIDEAAILTEAQSQAEAIAQRVAADPIHKNMALLSAMQAGQM
;
A
#
# COMPACT_ATOMS: atom_id res chain seq x y z
N ALA A 1 -15.60 -6.95 15.02
CA ALA A 1 -15.19 -6.08 16.14
C ALA A 1 -15.33 -6.82 17.49
N GLN A 2 -16.54 -7.20 17.86
CA GLN A 2 -16.81 -7.83 19.19
C GLN A 2 -16.06 -9.14 19.45
N SER A 3 -15.67 -9.88 18.41
CA SER A 3 -14.88 -11.10 18.49
C SER A 3 -13.36 -10.87 18.61
N GLY A 4 -12.90 -9.59 18.62
CA GLY A 4 -11.49 -9.26 18.51
C GLY A 4 -10.89 -9.38 17.11
N THR A 5 -11.72 -9.70 16.09
CA THR A 5 -11.31 -9.74 14.69
C THR A 5 -10.84 -8.37 14.23
N LYS A 6 -9.77 -8.34 13.46
CA LYS A 6 -9.20 -7.14 12.86
C LYS A 6 -9.41 -7.18 11.35
N MET A 7 -9.49 -6.03 10.71
CA MET A 7 -9.70 -5.93 9.26
C MET A 7 -8.41 -5.44 8.59
N ALA A 8 -7.87 -6.20 7.65
CA ALA A 8 -6.88 -5.72 6.71
C ALA A 8 -7.61 -5.21 5.45
N LEU A 9 -7.54 -3.91 5.19
CA LEU A 9 -8.21 -3.27 4.08
C LEU A 9 -7.24 -3.12 2.91
N CYS A 10 -7.51 -3.85 1.82
CA CYS A 10 -6.72 -3.87 0.59
C CYS A 10 -7.53 -3.18 -0.51
N SER A 11 -7.60 -1.85 -0.46
CA SER A 11 -8.53 -1.06 -1.28
C SER A 11 -8.29 -1.22 -2.78
N VAL A 12 -7.03 -1.32 -3.21
CA VAL A 12 -6.67 -1.49 -4.63
C VAL A 12 -7.15 -2.84 -5.13
N SER A 13 -6.76 -3.93 -4.47
CA SER A 13 -7.14 -5.30 -4.85
C SER A 13 -8.65 -5.48 -4.91
N ILE A 14 -9.36 -5.07 -3.86
CA ILE A 14 -10.81 -5.16 -3.78
C ILE A 14 -11.47 -4.29 -4.87
N GLY A 15 -10.92 -3.12 -5.17
CA GLY A 15 -11.41 -2.26 -6.25
C GLY A 15 -11.24 -2.88 -7.64
N ILE A 16 -10.13 -3.59 -7.89
CA ILE A 16 -9.85 -4.26 -9.17
C ILE A 16 -10.72 -5.52 -9.33
N ILE A 17 -10.79 -6.37 -8.30
CA ILE A 17 -11.38 -7.71 -8.41
C ILE A 17 -12.90 -7.68 -8.17
N ASP A 18 -13.33 -7.00 -7.10
CA ASP A 18 -14.71 -7.07 -6.63
C ASP A 18 -15.55 -5.84 -7.00
N GLY A 19 -14.91 -4.70 -7.29
CA GLY A 19 -15.59 -3.44 -7.59
C GLY A 19 -16.42 -2.90 -6.41
N ILE A 20 -16.07 -3.25 -5.19
CA ILE A 20 -16.80 -2.86 -3.98
C ILE A 20 -15.92 -2.05 -3.03
N VAL A 21 -16.57 -1.31 -2.12
CA VAL A 21 -15.91 -0.69 -0.98
C VAL A 21 -16.41 -1.35 0.29
N PRO A 22 -15.53 -2.03 1.06
CA PRO A 22 -15.92 -2.71 2.30
C PRO A 22 -16.60 -1.75 3.31
N PRO A 23 -17.41 -2.25 4.26
CA PRO A 23 -18.08 -1.44 5.26
C PRO A 23 -17.13 -1.07 6.43
N MET A 24 -15.95 -0.56 6.11
CA MET A 24 -14.86 -0.27 7.04
C MET A 24 -15.31 0.70 8.15
N ARG A 25 -16.07 1.75 7.79
CA ARG A 25 -16.54 2.74 8.77
C ARG A 25 -17.43 2.10 9.83
N ALA A 26 -18.43 1.31 9.42
CA ALA A 26 -19.28 0.60 10.36
C ALA A 26 -18.50 -0.39 11.24
N PHE A 27 -17.44 -1.00 10.71
CA PHE A 27 -16.58 -1.89 11.48
C PHE A 27 -15.80 -1.10 12.55
N ARG A 28 -15.26 0.08 12.22
CA ARG A 28 -14.59 0.97 13.19
C ARG A 28 -15.56 1.52 14.24
N GLU A 29 -16.74 1.96 13.84
CA GLU A 29 -17.82 2.44 14.75
C GLU A 29 -18.23 1.36 15.75
N ALA A 30 -18.17 0.09 15.37
CA ALA A 30 -18.38 -1.06 16.25
C ALA A 30 -17.15 -1.42 17.12
N GLY A 31 -16.10 -0.57 17.16
CA GLY A 31 -14.87 -0.77 17.93
C GLY A 31 -13.86 -1.70 17.24
N GLY A 32 -14.02 -1.99 15.96
CA GLY A 32 -13.08 -2.80 15.20
C GLY A 32 -11.81 -2.05 14.81
N LEU A 33 -10.67 -2.72 14.83
CA LEU A 33 -9.39 -2.20 14.39
C LEU A 33 -9.22 -2.49 12.88
N VAL A 34 -8.84 -1.46 12.12
CA VAL A 34 -8.61 -1.55 10.68
C VAL A 34 -7.18 -1.15 10.36
N ALA A 35 -6.49 -2.01 9.63
CA ALA A 35 -5.16 -1.78 9.09
C ALA A 35 -5.21 -1.71 7.55
N LEU A 36 -4.18 -1.17 6.91
CA LEU A 36 -4.00 -1.29 5.47
C LEU A 36 -3.20 -2.54 5.12
N GLY A 37 -3.52 -3.13 4.00
CA GLY A 37 -2.77 -4.20 3.36
C GLY A 37 -2.79 -4.00 1.84
N SER A 38 -1.83 -4.57 1.15
CA SER A 38 -1.76 -4.48 -0.33
C SER A 38 -2.34 -5.71 -1.02
N ASP A 39 -2.58 -6.80 -0.28
CA ASP A 39 -2.86 -8.11 -0.87
C ASP A 39 -1.68 -8.63 -1.72
N GLN A 40 -1.87 -9.70 -2.43
CA GLN A 40 -0.87 -10.29 -3.33
C GLN A 40 -0.64 -9.46 -4.60
N ALA A 41 0.56 -9.52 -5.15
CA ALA A 41 0.91 -8.78 -6.36
C ALA A 41 0.01 -9.08 -7.57
N ALA A 42 -0.47 -10.31 -7.70
CA ALA A 42 -1.38 -10.71 -8.78
C ALA A 42 -2.78 -10.08 -8.66
N GLY A 43 -3.22 -9.74 -7.43
CA GLY A 43 -4.52 -9.11 -7.20
C GLY A 43 -4.46 -7.58 -7.19
N ASN A 44 -3.30 -7.01 -6.87
CA ASN A 44 -3.12 -5.57 -6.69
C ASN A 44 -2.29 -4.92 -7.82
N ASN A 45 -1.41 -5.68 -8.46
CA ASN A 45 -0.37 -5.20 -9.39
C ASN A 45 0.66 -4.24 -8.77
N CYS A 46 0.52 -3.90 -7.49
CA CYS A 46 1.38 -2.91 -6.83
C CYS A 46 1.36 -3.10 -5.30
N ASN A 47 2.46 -3.59 -4.72
CA ASN A 47 2.60 -3.68 -3.26
C ASN A 47 3.04 -2.34 -2.66
N ASN A 48 2.20 -1.31 -2.78
CA ASN A 48 2.54 0.06 -2.39
C ASN A 48 1.51 0.64 -1.42
N ILE A 49 1.90 0.77 -0.15
CA ILE A 49 1.03 1.29 0.91
C ILE A 49 0.67 2.78 0.70
N PHE A 50 1.49 3.59 0.04
CA PHE A 50 1.09 4.97 -0.31
C PHE A 50 -0.10 4.96 -1.26
N ASN A 51 -0.13 4.06 -2.24
CA ASN A 51 -1.25 3.89 -3.13
C ASN A 51 -2.51 3.39 -2.39
N GLU A 52 -2.34 2.43 -1.47
CA GLU A 52 -3.43 1.97 -0.60
C GLU A 52 -4.00 3.10 0.27
N MET A 53 -3.16 3.94 0.86
CA MET A 53 -3.61 5.10 1.64
C MET A 53 -4.51 6.01 0.80
N LYS A 54 -4.06 6.39 -0.39
CA LYS A 54 -4.82 7.28 -1.29
C LYS A 54 -6.16 6.68 -1.68
N LEU A 55 -6.18 5.43 -2.15
CA LEU A 55 -7.41 4.79 -2.62
C LEU A 55 -8.37 4.46 -1.47
N THR A 56 -7.87 4.08 -0.30
CA THR A 56 -8.69 3.93 0.90
C THR A 56 -9.41 5.24 1.25
N ALA A 57 -8.68 6.36 1.28
CA ALA A 57 -9.27 7.66 1.56
C ALA A 57 -10.36 8.02 0.52
N LEU A 58 -10.05 7.91 -0.76
CA LEU A 58 -10.95 8.29 -1.85
C LEU A 58 -12.21 7.41 -1.92
N PHE A 59 -12.06 6.10 -1.88
CA PHE A 59 -13.20 5.18 -1.98
C PHE A 59 -14.17 5.35 -0.82
N ASN A 60 -13.67 5.56 0.40
CA ASN A 60 -14.53 5.78 1.56
C ASN A 60 -15.25 7.13 1.50
N LYS A 61 -14.62 8.20 1.02
CA LYS A 61 -15.26 9.50 0.77
C LYS A 61 -16.36 9.37 -0.29
N ILE A 62 -16.10 8.69 -1.40
CA ILE A 62 -17.07 8.45 -2.47
C ILE A 62 -18.25 7.64 -1.93
N LYS A 63 -17.99 6.55 -1.21
CA LYS A 63 -19.03 5.70 -0.62
C LYS A 63 -19.92 6.46 0.37
N ALA A 64 -19.31 7.30 1.21
CA ALA A 64 -20.01 8.13 2.18
C ALA A 64 -20.71 9.34 1.53
N ARG A 65 -20.32 9.74 0.31
CA ARG A 65 -20.69 11.01 -0.33
C ARG A 65 -20.35 12.22 0.55
N ASP A 66 -19.20 12.12 1.24
CA ASP A 66 -18.78 13.07 2.23
C ASP A 66 -17.25 13.27 2.10
N PRO A 67 -16.76 14.47 1.74
CA PRO A 67 -15.34 14.74 1.61
C PRO A 67 -14.58 14.74 2.94
N GLU A 68 -15.27 14.84 4.07
CA GLU A 68 -14.68 14.79 5.40
C GLU A 68 -14.61 13.35 5.96
N ALA A 69 -15.34 12.41 5.38
CA ALA A 69 -15.23 11.00 5.75
C ALA A 69 -13.82 10.48 5.46
N MET A 70 -13.13 9.92 6.37
CA MET A 70 -11.77 9.38 6.21
C MET A 70 -10.70 10.46 6.07
N PRO A 71 -10.45 11.24 7.14
CA PRO A 71 -9.35 12.20 7.17
C PRO A 71 -7.98 11.54 6.90
N SER A 72 -7.07 12.27 6.25
CA SER A 72 -5.74 11.74 5.90
C SER A 72 -4.95 11.21 7.11
N TRP A 73 -5.11 11.85 8.26
CA TRP A 73 -4.47 11.40 9.50
C TRP A 73 -4.93 9.99 9.95
N GLU A 74 -6.20 9.69 9.83
CA GLU A 74 -6.72 8.35 10.14
C GLU A 74 -6.12 7.29 9.21
N VAL A 75 -6.02 7.61 7.93
CA VAL A 75 -5.44 6.71 6.92
C VAL A 75 -3.95 6.46 7.20
N LEU A 76 -3.19 7.50 7.58
CA LEU A 76 -1.80 7.35 7.97
C LEU A 76 -1.66 6.44 9.20
N ARG A 77 -2.53 6.57 10.20
CA ARG A 77 -2.55 5.69 11.38
C ARG A 77 -2.81 4.23 11.00
N MET A 78 -3.72 3.99 10.05
CA MET A 78 -4.00 2.63 9.54
C MET A 78 -2.77 2.02 8.85
N ALA A 79 -1.93 2.84 8.23
CA ALA A 79 -0.69 2.42 7.58
C ALA A 79 0.49 2.29 8.55
N THR A 80 0.36 2.73 9.79
CA THR A 80 1.42 2.78 10.79
C THR A 80 1.00 2.08 12.09
N ILE A 81 0.68 2.83 13.13
CA ILE A 81 0.40 2.29 14.48
C ILE A 81 -0.81 1.35 14.52
N GLU A 82 -1.89 1.63 13.80
CA GLU A 82 -3.06 0.73 13.76
C GLU A 82 -2.73 -0.55 12.97
N GLY A 83 -1.87 -0.46 11.95
CA GLY A 83 -1.30 -1.62 11.26
C GLY A 83 -0.51 -2.51 12.21
N ALA A 84 0.41 -1.92 12.97
CA ALA A 84 1.20 -2.64 13.97
C ALA A 84 0.32 -3.31 15.04
N GLN A 85 -0.67 -2.58 15.56
CA GLN A 85 -1.65 -3.14 16.53
C GLN A 85 -2.46 -4.29 15.93
N ALA A 86 -2.80 -4.22 14.66
CA ALA A 86 -3.57 -5.26 13.99
C ALA A 86 -2.82 -6.59 13.92
N ILE A 87 -1.51 -6.56 13.77
CA ILE A 87 -0.65 -7.77 13.76
C ILE A 87 -0.09 -8.12 15.15
N GLY A 88 -0.45 -7.36 16.20
CA GLY A 88 -0.04 -7.62 17.57
C GLY A 88 1.32 -7.04 17.97
N LEU A 89 1.90 -6.16 17.14
CA LEU A 89 3.23 -5.54 17.36
C LEU A 89 3.13 -4.06 17.74
N GLY A 90 1.97 -3.58 18.21
CA GLY A 90 1.76 -2.17 18.51
C GLY A 90 2.65 -1.59 19.60
N ASP A 91 3.14 -2.44 20.52
CA ASP A 91 4.09 -2.05 21.57
C ASP A 91 5.55 -2.04 21.08
N GLU A 92 5.82 -2.66 19.92
CA GLU A 92 7.16 -2.85 19.38
C GLU A 92 7.46 -1.91 18.21
N ILE A 93 6.48 -1.66 17.33
CA ILE A 93 6.63 -0.86 16.10
C ILE A 93 5.42 0.04 15.84
N GLY A 94 5.44 0.80 14.73
CA GLY A 94 4.31 1.57 14.22
C GLY A 94 4.24 3.01 14.69
N SER A 95 5.10 3.42 15.63
CA SER A 95 5.26 4.80 16.09
C SER A 95 6.69 5.10 16.49
N LEU A 96 7.07 6.37 16.45
CA LEU A 96 8.40 6.84 16.87
C LEU A 96 8.40 7.13 18.36
N GLU A 97 8.69 6.12 19.17
CA GLU A 97 8.73 6.18 20.62
C GLU A 97 9.99 5.53 21.15
N ALA A 98 10.54 6.07 22.25
CA ALA A 98 11.69 5.45 22.90
C ALA A 98 11.34 4.05 23.41
N GLY A 99 12.18 3.07 23.09
CA GLY A 99 11.98 1.66 23.47
C GLY A 99 11.33 0.81 22.38
N LYS A 100 10.82 1.40 21.30
CA LYS A 100 10.35 0.65 20.13
C LYS A 100 11.48 0.38 19.13
N GLU A 101 11.28 -0.63 18.30
CA GLU A 101 12.16 -0.93 17.18
C GLU A 101 12.16 0.23 16.16
N ALA A 102 13.32 0.47 15.57
CA ALA A 102 13.47 1.55 14.61
C ALA A 102 13.07 1.10 13.19
N ASP A 103 11.77 0.91 12.97
CA ASP A 103 11.14 0.73 11.66
C ASP A 103 10.78 2.12 11.12
N ILE A 104 11.67 2.69 10.31
CA ILE A 104 11.61 4.11 9.92
C ILE A 104 11.84 4.27 8.43
N ILE A 105 11.05 5.12 7.79
CA ILE A 105 11.32 5.62 6.45
C ILE A 105 11.65 7.12 6.49
N LEU A 106 12.60 7.56 5.66
CA LEU A 106 12.90 8.96 5.44
C LEU A 106 12.37 9.38 4.07
N VAL A 107 11.47 10.36 4.07
CA VAL A 107 10.78 10.86 2.87
C VAL A 107 11.35 12.22 2.48
N ASP A 108 11.70 12.39 1.21
CA ASP A 108 12.14 13.66 0.65
C ASP A 108 10.93 14.58 0.41
N LEU A 109 10.73 15.54 1.30
CA LEU A 109 9.63 16.50 1.20
C LEU A 109 9.84 17.56 0.12
N ASN A 110 11.03 17.66 -0.49
CA ASN A 110 11.29 18.57 -1.61
C ASN A 110 10.92 17.96 -2.97
N ALA A 111 10.40 16.74 -3.01
CA ALA A 111 9.92 16.13 -4.23
C ALA A 111 8.79 16.98 -4.86
N PRO A 112 8.79 17.18 -6.20
CA PRO A 112 7.84 18.09 -6.87
C PRO A 112 6.37 17.79 -6.58
N ASN A 113 6.00 16.53 -6.40
CA ASN A 113 4.63 16.11 -6.11
C ASN A 113 4.23 16.34 -4.64
N LEU A 114 5.17 16.58 -3.73
CA LEU A 114 4.90 16.88 -2.33
C LEU A 114 4.92 18.39 -2.04
N MET A 115 5.48 19.20 -2.93
CA MET A 115 5.53 20.66 -2.76
C MET A 115 4.22 21.32 -3.19
N PRO A 116 3.80 22.43 -2.51
CA PRO A 116 4.45 23.04 -1.35
C PRO A 116 4.18 22.29 -0.05
N VAL A 117 5.13 22.33 0.88
CA VAL A 117 4.99 21.82 2.24
C VAL A 117 4.80 22.98 3.21
N LEU A 118 3.72 22.95 3.95
CA LEU A 118 3.40 23.93 4.98
C LEU A 118 3.39 23.27 6.36
N ASP A 119 3.99 23.93 7.33
CA ASP A 119 3.99 23.48 8.74
C ASP A 119 3.11 24.37 9.64
N ALA A 120 3.01 25.65 9.32
CA ALA A 120 2.16 26.61 10.04
C ALA A 120 1.66 27.72 9.08
N PRO A 121 0.46 28.30 9.28
CA PRO A 121 -0.58 27.92 10.25
C PRO A 121 -1.38 26.68 9.87
N ILE A 122 -1.21 26.19 8.66
CA ILE A 122 -1.87 24.97 8.11
C ILE A 122 -0.80 23.94 7.84
N ARG A 123 -1.02 22.69 8.28
CA ARG A 123 -0.10 21.59 8.05
C ARG A 123 -0.54 20.76 6.85
N THR A 124 0.35 20.63 5.84
CA THR A 124 0.07 19.85 4.62
C THR A 124 0.84 18.55 4.52
N ILE A 125 1.77 18.24 5.44
CA ILE A 125 2.64 17.07 5.38
C ILE A 125 1.81 15.77 5.28
N VAL A 126 0.85 15.54 6.19
CA VAL A 126 0.05 14.32 6.19
C VAL A 126 -0.88 14.22 4.98
N PRO A 127 -1.65 15.25 4.60
CA PRO A 127 -2.36 15.24 3.33
C PRO A 127 -1.47 14.95 2.11
N ASN A 128 -0.29 15.56 2.03
CA ASN A 128 0.64 15.34 0.91
C ASN A 128 1.13 13.88 0.88
N LEU A 129 1.48 13.29 2.03
CA LEU A 129 1.86 11.88 2.12
C LEU A 129 0.73 10.94 1.68
N VAL A 130 -0.52 11.22 2.05
CA VAL A 130 -1.65 10.35 1.73
C VAL A 130 -2.12 10.51 0.28
N TYR A 131 -2.16 11.75 -0.24
CA TYR A 131 -2.78 12.01 -1.55
C TYR A 131 -1.78 12.19 -2.68
N ALA A 132 -0.55 12.56 -2.41
CA ALA A 132 0.43 12.91 -3.43
C ALA A 132 1.67 12.00 -3.46
N ALA A 133 2.09 11.43 -2.31
CA ALA A 133 3.23 10.53 -2.31
C ALA A 133 2.93 9.23 -3.07
N SER A 134 3.96 8.70 -3.71
CA SER A 134 3.94 7.48 -4.50
C SER A 134 4.91 6.41 -4.00
N GLY A 135 5.74 6.76 -2.98
CA GLY A 135 6.82 5.93 -2.46
C GLY A 135 8.18 6.19 -3.15
N HIS A 136 8.21 6.88 -4.29
CA HIS A 136 9.46 7.27 -4.93
C HIS A 136 10.25 8.31 -4.12
N GLU A 137 9.58 9.03 -3.24
CA GLU A 137 10.12 10.04 -2.34
C GLU A 137 10.84 9.44 -1.12
N VAL A 138 10.65 8.14 -0.85
CA VAL A 138 11.36 7.44 0.22
C VAL A 138 12.82 7.29 -0.15
N LYS A 139 13.72 7.92 0.59
CA LYS A 139 15.17 7.88 0.37
C LYS A 139 15.87 6.79 1.17
N THR A 140 15.41 6.56 2.39
CA THR A 140 16.05 5.61 3.31
C THR A 140 14.99 4.78 4.00
N VAL A 141 15.26 3.50 4.19
CA VAL A 141 14.42 2.55 4.93
C VAL A 141 15.28 1.86 5.99
N LEU A 142 14.79 1.90 7.22
CA LEU A 142 15.34 1.15 8.34
C LEU A 142 14.28 0.14 8.81
N VAL A 143 14.73 -1.05 9.18
CA VAL A 143 13.93 -2.09 9.85
C VAL A 143 14.74 -2.61 11.04
N ALA A 144 14.16 -2.61 12.21
CA ALA A 144 14.84 -2.94 13.48
C ALA A 144 16.20 -2.21 13.63
N GLY A 145 16.26 -0.94 13.18
CA GLY A 145 17.48 -0.12 13.20
C GLY A 145 18.51 -0.42 12.11
N GLN A 146 18.32 -1.48 11.32
CA GLN A 146 19.18 -1.81 10.19
C GLN A 146 18.77 -1.04 8.94
N ILE A 147 19.71 -0.34 8.29
CA ILE A 147 19.44 0.34 7.03
C ILE A 147 19.40 -0.69 5.90
N LEU A 148 18.22 -0.88 5.31
CA LEU A 148 17.99 -1.78 4.18
C LEU A 148 18.09 -1.07 2.83
N MET A 149 17.72 0.22 2.78
CA MET A 149 17.83 1.07 1.59
C MET A 149 18.39 2.44 1.99
N ARG A 150 19.31 2.98 1.21
CA ARG A 150 19.85 4.34 1.35
C ARG A 150 19.95 5.00 -0.02
N ASP A 151 19.49 6.25 -0.11
CA ASP A 151 19.47 7.03 -1.36
C ASP A 151 18.84 6.24 -2.52
N ARG A 152 17.79 5.47 -2.22
CA ARG A 152 17.05 4.57 -3.12
C ARG A 152 17.86 3.39 -3.66
N GLN A 153 18.99 3.08 -3.05
CA GLN A 153 19.76 1.88 -3.36
C GLN A 153 19.55 0.82 -2.28
N MET A 154 19.11 -0.36 -2.67
CA MET A 154 18.99 -1.51 -1.77
C MET A 154 20.39 -1.96 -1.35
N LEU A 155 20.60 -2.21 -0.05
CA LEU A 155 21.89 -2.60 0.50
C LEU A 155 21.99 -4.10 0.80
N THR A 156 20.86 -4.80 0.81
CA THR A 156 20.79 -6.19 1.25
C THR A 156 20.45 -7.17 0.13
N ILE A 157 20.10 -6.68 -1.06
CA ILE A 157 19.73 -7.48 -2.22
C ILE A 157 20.37 -6.90 -3.49
N ASP A 158 20.59 -7.75 -4.49
CA ASP A 158 20.91 -7.33 -5.86
C ASP A 158 19.58 -7.16 -6.64
N GLU A 159 19.08 -5.92 -6.65
CA GLU A 159 17.82 -5.57 -7.29
C GLU A 159 17.83 -5.88 -8.79
N ALA A 160 18.96 -5.61 -9.49
CA ALA A 160 19.06 -5.84 -10.92
C ALA A 160 19.00 -7.34 -11.27
N ALA A 161 19.66 -8.19 -10.47
CA ALA A 161 19.60 -9.64 -10.64
C ALA A 161 18.20 -10.17 -10.40
N ILE A 162 17.51 -9.70 -9.34
CA ILE A 162 16.13 -10.10 -9.02
C ILE A 162 15.17 -9.70 -10.14
N LEU A 163 15.26 -8.48 -10.67
CA LEU A 163 14.40 -8.03 -11.77
C LEU A 163 14.63 -8.85 -13.05
N THR A 164 15.87 -9.19 -13.35
CA THR A 164 16.22 -10.04 -14.51
C THR A 164 15.64 -11.44 -14.36
N GLU A 165 15.76 -12.03 -13.18
CA GLU A 165 15.21 -13.37 -12.91
C GLU A 165 13.67 -13.35 -12.95
N ALA A 166 13.04 -12.35 -12.35
CA ALA A 166 11.57 -12.19 -12.35
C ALA A 166 11.03 -12.09 -13.77
N GLN A 167 11.68 -11.33 -14.66
CA GLN A 167 11.31 -11.22 -16.06
C GLN A 167 11.40 -12.58 -16.77
N SER A 168 12.49 -13.29 -16.59
CA SER A 168 12.70 -14.62 -17.18
C SER A 168 11.63 -15.62 -16.72
N GLN A 169 11.31 -15.62 -15.42
CA GLN A 169 10.26 -16.48 -14.88
C GLN A 169 8.87 -16.12 -15.43
N ALA A 170 8.57 -14.83 -15.56
CA ALA A 170 7.31 -14.36 -16.12
C ALA A 170 7.15 -14.82 -17.59
N GLU A 171 8.20 -14.72 -18.39
CA GLU A 171 8.21 -15.20 -19.78
C GLU A 171 7.98 -16.72 -19.89
N ALA A 172 8.64 -17.50 -19.03
CA ALA A 172 8.45 -18.95 -18.98
C ALA A 172 7.02 -19.33 -18.54
N ILE A 173 6.42 -18.59 -17.61
CA ILE A 173 5.02 -18.78 -17.20
C ILE A 173 4.07 -18.42 -18.35
N ALA A 174 4.29 -17.29 -19.02
CA ALA A 174 3.47 -16.86 -20.15
C ALA A 174 3.44 -17.89 -21.27
N GLN A 175 4.60 -18.49 -21.63
CA GLN A 175 4.68 -19.55 -22.62
C GLN A 175 3.89 -20.80 -22.20
N ARG A 176 3.98 -21.20 -20.93
CA ARG A 176 3.20 -22.34 -20.41
C ARG A 176 1.70 -22.09 -20.45
N VAL A 177 1.25 -20.90 -20.06
CA VAL A 177 -0.16 -20.51 -20.09
C VAL A 177 -0.69 -20.48 -21.53
N ALA A 178 0.07 -19.91 -22.47
CA ALA A 178 -0.30 -19.88 -23.88
C ALA A 178 -0.39 -21.28 -24.53
N ALA A 179 0.39 -22.23 -24.06
CA ALA A 179 0.38 -23.61 -24.53
C ALA A 179 -0.69 -24.50 -23.85
N ASP A 180 -1.23 -24.07 -22.72
CA ASP A 180 -2.19 -24.85 -21.93
C ASP A 180 -3.53 -24.98 -22.68
N PRO A 181 -4.04 -26.21 -22.93
CA PRO A 181 -5.32 -26.43 -23.61
C PRO A 181 -6.51 -25.77 -22.94
N ILE A 182 -6.47 -25.57 -21.60
CA ILE A 182 -7.53 -24.94 -20.82
C ILE A 182 -7.51 -23.41 -21.01
N HIS A 183 -6.33 -22.80 -21.00
CA HIS A 183 -6.17 -21.35 -20.98
C HIS A 183 -6.05 -20.71 -22.36
N LYS A 184 -5.54 -21.43 -23.37
CA LYS A 184 -5.28 -20.87 -24.71
C LYS A 184 -6.50 -20.25 -25.41
N ASN A 185 -7.72 -20.64 -25.02
CA ASN A 185 -8.97 -20.13 -25.60
C ASN A 185 -9.69 -19.12 -24.70
N MET A 186 -9.06 -18.67 -23.61
CA MET A 186 -9.68 -17.64 -22.75
C MET A 186 -9.74 -16.31 -23.49
N ALA A 187 -10.91 -15.66 -23.45
CA ALA A 187 -11.11 -14.34 -24.07
C ALA A 187 -10.11 -13.30 -23.57
N LEU A 188 -9.78 -13.35 -22.28
CA LEU A 188 -8.78 -12.47 -21.66
C LEU A 188 -7.40 -12.65 -22.31
N LEU A 189 -6.92 -13.89 -22.47
CA LEU A 189 -5.63 -14.16 -23.10
C LEU A 189 -5.61 -13.69 -24.56
N SER A 190 -6.69 -13.91 -25.29
CA SER A 190 -6.83 -13.43 -26.67
C SER A 190 -6.78 -11.89 -26.77
N ALA A 191 -7.44 -11.19 -25.85
CA ALA A 191 -7.40 -9.74 -25.78
C ALA A 191 -5.99 -9.22 -25.43
N MET A 192 -5.30 -9.86 -24.47
CA MET A 192 -3.91 -9.52 -24.15
C MET A 192 -2.96 -9.72 -25.32
N GLN A 193 -3.07 -10.85 -26.04
CA GLN A 193 -2.27 -11.14 -27.24
C GLN A 193 -2.52 -10.14 -28.37
N ALA A 194 -3.75 -9.64 -28.47
CA ALA A 194 -4.13 -8.60 -29.44
C ALA A 194 -3.76 -7.17 -29.00
N GLY A 195 -3.17 -6.98 -27.83
CA GLY A 195 -2.84 -5.66 -27.30
C GLY A 195 -4.07 -4.80 -26.97
N GLN A 196 -5.19 -5.43 -26.63
CA GLN A 196 -6.47 -4.76 -26.35
C GLN A 196 -6.73 -4.56 -24.84
N MET A 197 -5.72 -4.73 -24.02
CA MET A 197 -5.78 -4.51 -22.56
C MET A 197 -4.62 -3.62 -22.11
#